data_933d8bf56dbb60224fd1e4e48ab724ef
#
_entry.id   933d8bf56dbb60224fd1e4e48ab724ef
#
_cell.length_a   1.000
_cell.length_b   1.000
_cell.length_c   1.000
_cell.angle_alpha   90.00
_cell.angle_beta   90.00
_cell.angle_gamma   90.00
#
_symmetry.space_group_name_H-M   'P 1'
#
loop_
_entity.id
_entity.type
_entity.pdbx_description
1 polymer ?
#
loop_
_entity_poly.entity_id
_entity_poly.type
_entity_poly.pdbx_seq_one_letter_code
_entity_poly.pdbx_strand_id
1 'polypeptide(L)'
;MKFLITGANGQLGQELQKLLRERGLDFVAFDSKQLDITNSAAVLSAFEQEQPDVVLHAAAYTKVDLAEDDGRELNWQVNVDGTKNVADAAKLYEAKLVAISTDYVFDGTNEGEYLESDAVNPQNAYGRAKLAGELAVTESGADAYIVRTSWVFGVFGNNFVYTMQRLAATHPKLTVVNDQLGRPTWTRTLAEFMLHLVDTKAAYGIYHLSNDGIATWFDFAREILKDTDVEVAPVTSAEFPQKAYRPKHSVMSLDKAKATGFEILSWREALQSFLNSIVS
;
A
#
# COMPACT_ATOMS: atom_id res chain seq x y z
N MET A 1 11.82 -15.09 16.02
CA MET A 1 10.60 -14.37 15.58
C MET A 1 10.29 -14.85 14.18
N LYS A 2 9.13 -15.45 14.00
CA LYS A 2 8.67 -16.01 12.73
C LYS A 2 7.61 -15.10 12.12
N PHE A 3 7.78 -14.75 10.85
CA PHE A 3 6.85 -13.88 10.11
C PHE A 3 5.92 -14.72 9.23
N LEU A 4 4.67 -14.28 9.10
CA LEU A 4 3.73 -14.77 8.11
C LEU A 4 3.34 -13.63 7.18
N ILE A 5 3.53 -13.81 5.87
CA ILE A 5 3.16 -12.84 4.85
C ILE A 5 1.92 -13.34 4.12
N THR A 6 0.86 -12.54 4.04
CA THR A 6 -0.25 -12.75 3.11
C THR A 6 -0.07 -11.89 1.87
N GLY A 7 -0.60 -12.34 0.72
CA GLY A 7 -0.42 -11.60 -0.54
C GLY A 7 1.01 -11.70 -1.11
N ALA A 8 1.66 -12.85 -0.93
CA ALA A 8 3.05 -13.12 -1.26
C ALA A 8 3.46 -12.75 -2.71
N ASN A 9 2.55 -12.87 -3.68
CA ASN A 9 2.82 -12.56 -5.09
C ASN A 9 2.54 -11.11 -5.48
N GLY A 10 2.04 -10.28 -4.55
CA GLY A 10 1.84 -8.83 -4.76
C GLY A 10 3.16 -8.05 -4.74
N GLN A 11 3.11 -6.77 -5.16
CA GLN A 11 4.29 -5.90 -5.16
C GLN A 11 4.98 -5.86 -3.78
N LEU A 12 4.21 -5.54 -2.75
CA LEU A 12 4.72 -5.45 -1.38
C LEU A 12 5.06 -6.82 -0.80
N GLY A 13 4.26 -7.86 -1.06
CA GLY A 13 4.52 -9.21 -0.57
C GLY A 13 5.85 -9.78 -1.05
N GLN A 14 6.21 -9.53 -2.31
CA GLN A 14 7.51 -9.93 -2.87
C GLN A 14 8.66 -9.10 -2.27
N GLU A 15 8.47 -7.80 -2.07
CA GLU A 15 9.47 -6.93 -1.43
C GLU A 15 9.72 -7.34 0.03
N LEU A 16 8.67 -7.65 0.78
CA LEU A 16 8.79 -8.16 2.16
C LEU A 16 9.58 -9.47 2.21
N GLN A 17 9.31 -10.41 1.32
CA GLN A 17 10.07 -11.66 1.23
C GLN A 17 11.56 -11.40 0.92
N LYS A 18 11.85 -10.48 -0.01
CA LYS A 18 13.22 -10.08 -0.33
C LYS A 18 13.91 -9.48 0.90
N LEU A 19 13.26 -8.53 1.56
CA LEU A 19 13.79 -7.86 2.75
C LEU A 19 14.04 -8.83 3.92
N LEU A 20 13.10 -9.75 4.19
CA LEU A 20 13.27 -10.73 5.25
C LEU A 20 14.41 -11.71 4.97
N ARG A 21 14.60 -12.15 3.71
CA ARG A 21 15.76 -12.95 3.30
C ARG A 21 17.08 -12.21 3.50
N GLU A 22 17.15 -10.93 3.08
CA GLU A 22 18.32 -10.08 3.26
C GLU A 22 18.71 -9.92 4.73
N ARG A 23 17.71 -9.88 5.63
CA ARG A 23 17.90 -9.80 7.09
C ARG A 23 18.11 -11.14 7.77
N GLY A 24 18.01 -12.25 7.06
CA GLY A 24 18.13 -13.61 7.63
C GLY A 24 17.00 -13.96 8.61
N LEU A 25 15.81 -13.39 8.42
CA LEU A 25 14.64 -13.60 9.29
C LEU A 25 13.80 -14.77 8.78
N ASP A 26 13.26 -15.56 9.71
CA ASP A 26 12.40 -16.71 9.41
C ASP A 26 11.00 -16.25 9.00
N PHE A 27 10.47 -16.77 7.89
CA PHE A 27 9.14 -16.44 7.42
C PHE A 27 8.50 -17.52 6.56
N VAL A 28 7.17 -17.49 6.53
CA VAL A 28 6.34 -18.17 5.54
C VAL A 28 5.56 -17.12 4.76
N ALA A 29 5.29 -17.39 3.49
CA ALA A 29 4.60 -16.44 2.61
C ALA A 29 3.57 -17.16 1.77
N PHE A 30 2.33 -16.70 1.82
CA PHE A 30 1.20 -17.29 1.13
C PHE A 30 0.61 -16.34 0.09
N ASP A 31 0.45 -16.84 -1.13
CA ASP A 31 -0.37 -16.20 -2.15
C ASP A 31 -1.85 -16.63 -2.01
N SER A 32 -2.73 -16.06 -2.84
CA SER A 32 -4.16 -16.34 -2.79
C SER A 32 -4.56 -17.77 -3.18
N LYS A 33 -3.66 -18.55 -3.79
CA LYS A 33 -3.90 -19.96 -4.12
C LYS A 33 -3.49 -20.88 -2.97
N GLN A 34 -2.51 -20.45 -2.18
CA GLN A 34 -2.00 -21.20 -1.03
C GLN A 34 -2.82 -20.90 0.23
N LEU A 35 -3.26 -19.66 0.40
CA LEU A 35 -4.10 -19.22 1.51
C LEU A 35 -5.14 -18.22 1.01
N ASP A 36 -6.36 -18.69 0.81
CA ASP A 36 -7.52 -17.81 0.61
C ASP A 36 -7.91 -17.20 1.95
N ILE A 37 -7.58 -15.92 2.15
CA ILE A 37 -7.88 -15.21 3.40
C ILE A 37 -9.38 -15.02 3.65
N THR A 38 -10.24 -15.15 2.62
CA THR A 38 -11.69 -15.10 2.79
C THR A 38 -12.26 -16.35 3.44
N ASN A 39 -11.49 -17.45 3.47
CA ASN A 39 -11.82 -18.66 4.16
C ASN A 39 -11.25 -18.66 5.59
N SER A 40 -12.08 -18.36 6.59
CA SER A 40 -11.67 -18.27 8.00
C SER A 40 -11.05 -19.55 8.53
N ALA A 41 -11.55 -20.74 8.14
CA ALA A 41 -11.00 -22.02 8.59
C ALA A 41 -9.60 -22.25 8.01
N ALA A 42 -9.35 -21.86 6.75
CA ALA A 42 -8.02 -21.94 6.15
C ALA A 42 -7.03 -21.00 6.85
N VAL A 43 -7.47 -19.78 7.19
CA VAL A 43 -6.65 -18.81 7.94
C VAL A 43 -6.27 -19.38 9.32
N LEU A 44 -7.23 -19.86 10.08
CA LEU A 44 -6.98 -20.46 11.40
C LEU A 44 -6.02 -21.66 11.31
N SER A 45 -6.21 -22.54 10.32
CA SER A 45 -5.31 -23.69 10.11
C SER A 45 -3.89 -23.27 9.79
N ALA A 46 -3.71 -22.21 8.97
CA ALA A 46 -2.38 -21.67 8.66
C ALA A 46 -1.68 -21.10 9.92
N PHE A 47 -2.42 -20.38 10.77
CA PHE A 47 -1.87 -19.85 12.02
C PHE A 47 -1.54 -20.96 13.02
N GLU A 48 -2.38 -21.99 13.11
CA GLU A 48 -2.12 -23.16 13.95
C GLU A 48 -0.85 -23.91 13.55
N GLN A 49 -0.64 -24.09 12.24
CA GLN A 49 0.53 -24.80 11.71
C GLN A 49 1.80 -23.96 11.83
N GLU A 50 1.73 -22.68 11.52
CA GLU A 50 2.89 -21.83 11.38
C GLU A 50 3.28 -21.10 12.67
N GLN A 51 2.34 -20.90 13.60
CA GLN A 51 2.56 -20.19 14.88
C GLN A 51 3.37 -18.91 14.70
N PRO A 52 2.89 -17.95 13.87
CA PRO A 52 3.65 -16.74 13.58
C PRO A 52 3.71 -15.80 14.80
N ASP A 53 4.85 -15.18 15.03
CA ASP A 53 4.99 -14.07 15.98
C ASP A 53 4.47 -12.74 15.40
N VAL A 54 4.58 -12.58 14.06
CA VAL A 54 4.22 -11.35 13.33
C VAL A 54 3.56 -11.70 12.01
N VAL A 55 2.46 -11.02 11.70
CA VAL A 55 1.76 -11.12 10.42
C VAL A 55 1.94 -9.83 9.64
N LEU A 56 2.51 -9.93 8.44
CA LEU A 56 2.62 -8.85 7.47
C LEU A 56 1.51 -9.01 6.43
N HIS A 57 0.39 -8.34 6.65
CA HIS A 57 -0.82 -8.50 5.84
C HIS A 57 -0.79 -7.56 4.62
N ALA A 58 -0.26 -8.07 3.50
CA ALA A 58 -0.17 -7.38 2.23
C ALA A 58 -1.19 -7.87 1.18
N ALA A 59 -2.04 -8.84 1.52
CA ALA A 59 -3.12 -9.28 0.65
C ALA A 59 -4.21 -8.21 0.55
N ALA A 60 -4.57 -7.82 -0.67
CA ALA A 60 -5.62 -6.85 -0.93
C ALA A 60 -6.16 -6.99 -2.37
N TYR A 61 -7.41 -6.66 -2.56
CA TYR A 61 -7.97 -6.35 -3.87
C TYR A 61 -7.66 -4.88 -4.19
N THR A 62 -6.95 -4.63 -5.29
CA THR A 62 -6.43 -3.29 -5.62
C THR A 62 -6.92 -2.73 -6.96
N LYS A 63 -7.86 -3.43 -7.63
CA LYS A 63 -8.43 -2.98 -8.91
C LYS A 63 -9.53 -1.95 -8.65
N VAL A 64 -9.13 -0.70 -8.36
CA VAL A 64 -10.00 0.37 -7.84
C VAL A 64 -11.20 0.65 -8.74
N ASP A 65 -11.01 0.72 -10.07
CA ASP A 65 -12.13 0.98 -11.00
C ASP A 65 -13.08 -0.22 -11.12
N LEU A 66 -12.57 -1.45 -11.11
CA LEU A 66 -13.40 -2.64 -11.12
C LEU A 66 -14.18 -2.82 -9.81
N ALA A 67 -13.67 -2.29 -8.70
CA ALA A 67 -14.39 -2.32 -7.42
C ALA A 67 -15.70 -1.53 -7.44
N GLU A 68 -15.91 -0.63 -8.41
CA GLU A 68 -17.19 0.07 -8.58
C GLU A 68 -18.27 -0.82 -9.21
N ASP A 69 -17.89 -1.93 -9.88
CA ASP A 69 -18.79 -2.83 -10.62
C ASP A 69 -18.55 -4.30 -10.28
N ASP A 70 -18.12 -5.06 -11.32
CA ASP A 70 -17.98 -6.52 -11.31
C ASP A 70 -17.03 -7.02 -10.23
N GLY A 71 -16.09 -6.19 -9.79
CA GLY A 71 -15.14 -6.50 -8.70
C GLY A 71 -15.64 -6.14 -7.31
N ARG A 72 -16.84 -5.57 -7.15
CA ARG A 72 -17.35 -5.04 -5.87
C ARG A 72 -17.41 -6.10 -4.78
N GLU A 73 -17.96 -7.24 -5.08
CA GLU A 73 -18.09 -8.35 -4.13
C GLU A 73 -16.71 -8.86 -3.70
N LEU A 74 -15.85 -9.15 -4.66
CA LEU A 74 -14.49 -9.62 -4.38
C LEU A 74 -13.65 -8.58 -3.61
N ASN A 75 -13.83 -7.29 -3.94
CA ASN A 75 -13.22 -6.19 -3.19
C ASN A 75 -13.63 -6.21 -1.72
N TRP A 76 -14.92 -6.44 -1.44
CA TRP A 76 -15.42 -6.53 -0.08
C TRP A 76 -14.91 -7.78 0.61
N GLN A 77 -15.05 -8.96 0.00
CA GLN A 77 -14.61 -10.22 0.56
C GLN A 77 -13.13 -10.21 0.93
N VAL A 78 -12.25 -9.70 0.04
CA VAL A 78 -10.81 -9.69 0.31
C VAL A 78 -10.42 -8.61 1.32
N ASN A 79 -10.89 -7.36 1.11
CA ASN A 79 -10.43 -6.21 1.90
C ASN A 79 -11.14 -6.08 3.25
N VAL A 80 -12.32 -6.70 3.43
CA VAL A 80 -13.06 -6.67 4.70
C VAL A 80 -13.04 -8.04 5.36
N ASP A 81 -13.71 -9.04 4.77
CA ASP A 81 -13.89 -10.33 5.40
C ASP A 81 -12.55 -11.05 5.57
N GLY A 82 -11.69 -11.01 4.52
CA GLY A 82 -10.34 -11.57 4.57
C GLY A 82 -9.44 -10.87 5.59
N THR A 83 -9.47 -9.54 5.63
CA THR A 83 -8.70 -8.77 6.62
C THR A 83 -9.19 -9.08 8.04
N LYS A 84 -10.52 -9.18 8.23
CA LYS A 84 -11.11 -9.58 9.51
C LYS A 84 -10.63 -10.96 9.96
N ASN A 85 -10.68 -11.96 9.07
CA ASN A 85 -10.23 -13.33 9.39
C ASN A 85 -8.76 -13.34 9.84
N VAL A 86 -7.89 -12.58 9.15
CA VAL A 86 -6.48 -12.47 9.52
C VAL A 86 -6.30 -11.76 10.87
N ALA A 87 -7.07 -10.71 11.15
CA ALA A 87 -7.00 -9.98 12.41
C ALA A 87 -7.50 -10.80 13.58
N ASP A 88 -8.61 -11.53 13.42
CA ASP A 88 -9.16 -12.44 14.43
C ASP A 88 -8.17 -13.57 14.76
N ALA A 89 -7.53 -14.15 13.74
CA ALA A 89 -6.50 -15.16 13.93
C ALA A 89 -5.26 -14.58 14.62
N ALA A 90 -4.80 -13.38 14.22
CA ALA A 90 -3.69 -12.72 14.88
C ALA A 90 -3.99 -12.50 16.39
N LYS A 91 -5.22 -12.09 16.73
CA LYS A 91 -5.65 -11.97 18.12
C LYS A 91 -5.63 -13.30 18.86
N LEU A 92 -6.20 -14.35 18.23
CA LEU A 92 -6.32 -15.68 18.86
C LEU A 92 -4.95 -16.31 19.17
N TYR A 93 -3.97 -16.11 18.26
CA TYR A 93 -2.62 -16.66 18.37
C TYR A 93 -1.60 -15.69 18.95
N GLU A 94 -2.05 -14.55 19.47
CA GLU A 94 -1.22 -13.49 20.08
C GLU A 94 -0.11 -12.98 19.15
N ALA A 95 -0.33 -13.07 17.83
CA ALA A 95 0.57 -12.55 16.82
C ALA A 95 0.38 -11.04 16.62
N LYS A 96 1.48 -10.29 16.45
CA LYS A 96 1.39 -8.88 16.03
C LYS A 96 0.95 -8.80 14.59
N LEU A 97 0.08 -7.84 14.28
CA LEU A 97 -0.41 -7.62 12.92
C LEU A 97 0.08 -6.29 12.36
N VAL A 98 0.65 -6.30 11.16
CA VAL A 98 0.91 -5.09 10.38
C VAL A 98 0.06 -5.15 9.11
N ALA A 99 -1.01 -4.37 9.06
CA ALA A 99 -1.98 -4.35 7.96
C ALA A 99 -1.80 -3.09 7.10
N ILE A 100 -1.91 -3.24 5.78
CA ILE A 100 -1.80 -2.12 4.84
C ILE A 100 -3.19 -1.57 4.53
N SER A 101 -3.31 -0.24 4.56
CA SER A 101 -4.47 0.52 4.13
C SER A 101 -4.10 1.56 3.07
N THR A 102 -4.95 2.53 2.82
CA THR A 102 -4.88 3.46 1.70
C THR A 102 -5.24 4.89 2.10
N ASP A 103 -4.70 5.86 1.36
CA ASP A 103 -5.12 7.27 1.36
C ASP A 103 -6.58 7.46 0.89
N TYR A 104 -7.16 6.50 0.16
CA TYR A 104 -8.55 6.57 -0.32
C TYR A 104 -9.60 6.41 0.79
N VAL A 105 -9.19 6.30 2.04
CA VAL A 105 -10.10 6.47 3.19
C VAL A 105 -10.51 7.94 3.38
N PHE A 106 -9.78 8.88 2.79
CA PHE A 106 -10.08 10.30 2.81
C PHE A 106 -10.84 10.75 1.56
N ASP A 107 -11.61 11.83 1.65
CA ASP A 107 -12.40 12.38 0.54
C ASP A 107 -11.61 13.29 -0.42
N GLY A 108 -10.43 13.74 -0.03
CA GLY A 108 -9.60 14.60 -0.85
C GLY A 108 -9.99 16.08 -0.84
N THR A 109 -10.73 16.55 0.16
CA THR A 109 -11.20 17.93 0.29
C THR A 109 -10.35 18.80 1.21
N ASN A 110 -9.46 18.20 2.00
CA ASN A 110 -8.54 18.93 2.86
C ASN A 110 -7.46 19.65 2.01
N GLU A 111 -7.19 20.91 2.30
CA GLU A 111 -6.12 21.69 1.64
C GLU A 111 -4.75 21.45 2.28
N GLY A 112 -4.71 20.90 3.50
CA GLY A 112 -3.49 20.52 4.22
C GLY A 112 -3.23 19.02 4.19
N GLU A 113 -2.23 18.58 4.94
CA GLU A 113 -1.95 17.15 5.10
C GLU A 113 -2.99 16.49 6.02
N TYR A 114 -3.46 15.30 5.64
CA TYR A 114 -4.34 14.50 6.50
C TYR A 114 -3.54 13.89 7.66
N LEU A 115 -4.03 14.05 8.87
CA LEU A 115 -3.52 13.39 10.07
C LEU A 115 -4.19 12.01 10.24
N GLU A 116 -3.57 11.11 11.01
CA GLU A 116 -4.16 9.80 11.32
C GLU A 116 -5.48 9.91 12.10
N SER A 117 -5.69 11.03 12.82
CA SER A 117 -6.89 11.33 13.60
C SER A 117 -7.99 12.04 12.81
N ASP A 118 -7.72 12.44 11.56
CA ASP A 118 -8.71 13.16 10.77
C ASP A 118 -9.89 12.26 10.38
N ALA A 119 -11.05 12.90 10.19
CA ALA A 119 -12.26 12.21 9.80
C ALA A 119 -12.08 11.53 8.43
N VAL A 120 -12.42 10.25 8.36
CA VAL A 120 -12.40 9.45 7.13
C VAL A 120 -13.74 9.53 6.41
N ASN A 121 -13.72 9.65 5.08
CA ASN A 121 -14.91 9.78 4.24
C ASN A 121 -14.65 9.24 2.82
N PRO A 122 -14.45 7.91 2.66
CA PRO A 122 -14.07 7.30 1.38
C PRO A 122 -15.15 7.49 0.32
N GLN A 123 -14.77 8.00 -0.86
CA GLN A 123 -15.68 8.35 -1.95
C GLN A 123 -15.81 7.25 -3.00
N ASN A 124 -14.99 6.18 -2.94
CA ASN A 124 -15.03 5.06 -3.87
C ASN A 124 -15.20 3.71 -3.14
N ALA A 125 -15.61 2.67 -3.87
CA ALA A 125 -15.89 1.35 -3.30
C ALA A 125 -14.64 0.69 -2.70
N TYR A 126 -13.47 0.89 -3.31
CA TYR A 126 -12.20 0.40 -2.78
C TYR A 126 -11.87 1.04 -1.43
N GLY A 127 -11.92 2.36 -1.33
CA GLY A 127 -11.66 3.09 -0.08
C GLY A 127 -12.64 2.69 1.03
N ARG A 128 -13.93 2.52 0.70
CA ARG A 128 -14.93 2.03 1.68
C ARG A 128 -14.60 0.65 2.21
N ALA A 129 -14.20 -0.29 1.35
CA ALA A 129 -13.80 -1.63 1.77
C ALA A 129 -12.51 -1.61 2.60
N LYS A 130 -11.51 -0.79 2.22
CA LYS A 130 -10.28 -0.65 3.00
C LYS A 130 -10.55 -0.06 4.39
N LEU A 131 -11.40 0.96 4.49
CA LEU A 131 -11.81 1.52 5.78
C LEU A 131 -12.54 0.49 6.64
N ALA A 132 -13.47 -0.28 6.06
CA ALA A 132 -14.13 -1.36 6.79
C ALA A 132 -13.15 -2.43 7.29
N GLY A 133 -12.09 -2.72 6.52
CA GLY A 133 -10.99 -3.56 6.95
C GLY A 133 -10.18 -2.97 8.12
N GLU A 134 -9.90 -1.65 8.12
CA GLU A 134 -9.26 -0.97 9.28
C GLU A 134 -10.10 -1.12 10.55
N LEU A 135 -11.42 -0.94 10.42
CA LEU A 135 -12.35 -1.11 11.53
C LEU A 135 -12.35 -2.55 12.05
N ALA A 136 -12.38 -3.54 11.16
CA ALA A 136 -12.30 -4.95 11.52
C ALA A 136 -11.00 -5.30 12.28
N VAL A 137 -9.86 -4.75 11.85
CA VAL A 137 -8.59 -4.88 12.58
C VAL A 137 -8.69 -4.27 13.98
N THR A 138 -9.25 -3.08 14.09
CA THR A 138 -9.39 -2.39 15.39
C THR A 138 -10.35 -3.15 16.33
N GLU A 139 -11.48 -3.62 15.81
CA GLU A 139 -12.50 -4.34 16.58
C GLU A 139 -12.05 -5.74 17.03
N SER A 140 -11.11 -6.37 16.31
CA SER A 140 -10.54 -7.68 16.72
C SER A 140 -9.79 -7.61 18.04
N GLY A 141 -9.30 -6.42 18.42
CA GLY A 141 -8.45 -6.23 19.60
C GLY A 141 -7.07 -6.88 19.48
N ALA A 142 -6.60 -7.16 18.25
CA ALA A 142 -5.25 -7.62 18.01
C ALA A 142 -4.23 -6.50 18.26
N ASP A 143 -3.02 -6.87 18.63
CA ASP A 143 -1.86 -5.97 18.69
C ASP A 143 -1.45 -5.57 17.27
N ALA A 144 -2.02 -4.46 16.77
CA ALA A 144 -1.96 -4.14 15.35
C ALA A 144 -1.42 -2.74 15.03
N TYR A 145 -0.67 -2.69 13.92
CA TYR A 145 -0.32 -1.48 13.19
C TYR A 145 -1.12 -1.47 11.89
N ILE A 146 -1.79 -0.36 11.60
CA ILE A 146 -2.48 -0.12 10.33
C ILE A 146 -1.70 0.96 9.60
N VAL A 147 -1.10 0.63 8.46
CA VAL A 147 -0.28 1.58 7.69
C VAL A 147 -1.05 2.01 6.44
N ARG A 148 -1.55 3.26 6.44
CA ARG A 148 -2.12 3.90 5.25
C ARG A 148 -0.99 4.37 4.35
N THR A 149 -1.08 4.06 3.07
CA THR A 149 -0.07 4.42 2.06
C THR A 149 -0.75 4.87 0.76
N SER A 150 0.02 5.43 -0.16
CA SER A 150 -0.47 5.93 -1.45
C SER A 150 0.52 5.64 -2.58
N TRP A 151 0.04 5.53 -3.82
CA TRP A 151 0.81 5.52 -5.07
C TRP A 151 2.01 4.56 -5.05
N VAL A 152 1.76 3.33 -4.66
CA VAL A 152 2.82 2.32 -4.44
C VAL A 152 3.47 1.90 -5.76
N PHE A 153 4.80 1.95 -5.79
CA PHE A 153 5.64 1.44 -6.87
C PHE A 153 6.80 0.61 -6.33
N GLY A 154 7.35 -0.27 -7.16
CA GLY A 154 8.47 -1.11 -6.75
C GLY A 154 8.94 -2.04 -7.85
N VAL A 155 9.92 -2.88 -7.52
CA VAL A 155 10.58 -3.80 -8.48
C VAL A 155 9.62 -4.87 -8.98
N PHE A 156 8.65 -5.26 -8.17
CA PHE A 156 7.75 -6.36 -8.47
C PHE A 156 6.38 -5.89 -8.95
N GLY A 157 5.73 -6.72 -9.77
CA GLY A 157 4.38 -6.48 -10.26
C GLY A 157 4.27 -5.30 -11.24
N ASN A 158 3.03 -4.90 -11.52
CA ASN A 158 2.74 -3.74 -12.38
C ASN A 158 2.54 -2.49 -11.53
N ASN A 159 3.11 -1.36 -11.96
CA ASN A 159 2.95 -0.07 -11.32
C ASN A 159 3.03 1.08 -12.33
N PHE A 160 2.84 2.29 -11.82
CA PHE A 160 2.84 3.48 -12.66
C PHE A 160 4.19 3.71 -13.36
N VAL A 161 5.32 3.42 -12.69
CA VAL A 161 6.67 3.62 -13.29
C VAL A 161 6.83 2.74 -14.52
N TYR A 162 6.59 1.44 -14.42
CA TYR A 162 6.66 0.54 -15.57
C TYR A 162 5.63 0.87 -16.66
N THR A 163 4.47 1.40 -16.26
CA THR A 163 3.46 1.85 -17.24
C THR A 163 3.98 3.03 -18.05
N MET A 164 4.57 4.05 -17.39
CA MET A 164 5.17 5.20 -18.08
C MET A 164 6.31 4.78 -19.00
N GLN A 165 7.24 3.94 -18.53
CA GLN A 165 8.35 3.43 -19.34
C GLN A 165 7.86 2.65 -20.58
N ARG A 166 6.86 1.77 -20.41
CA ARG A 166 6.28 1.00 -21.53
C ARG A 166 5.61 1.89 -22.55
N LEU A 167 4.84 2.90 -22.12
CA LEU A 167 4.18 3.84 -23.02
C LEU A 167 5.21 4.74 -23.75
N ALA A 168 6.24 5.17 -23.07
CA ALA A 168 7.34 5.96 -23.62
C ALA A 168 8.07 5.24 -24.76
N ALA A 169 8.15 3.93 -24.72
CA ALA A 169 8.78 3.13 -25.77
C ALA A 169 8.04 3.18 -27.13
N THR A 170 6.76 3.57 -27.13
CA THR A 170 5.89 3.52 -28.33
C THR A 170 5.20 4.84 -28.66
N HIS A 171 5.25 5.83 -27.75
CA HIS A 171 4.56 7.11 -27.90
C HIS A 171 5.54 8.27 -27.67
N PRO A 172 5.68 9.21 -28.60
CA PRO A 172 6.56 10.37 -28.44
C PRO A 172 5.97 11.43 -27.49
N LYS A 173 4.67 11.30 -27.17
CA LYS A 173 3.96 12.20 -26.26
C LYS A 173 2.99 11.43 -25.39
N LEU A 174 2.97 11.75 -24.09
CA LEU A 174 2.04 11.22 -23.10
C LEU A 174 1.29 12.38 -22.42
N THR A 175 0.02 12.15 -22.08
CA THR A 175 -0.77 13.08 -21.26
C THR A 175 -1.02 12.48 -19.89
N VAL A 176 -0.77 13.24 -18.84
CA VAL A 176 -0.86 12.75 -17.45
C VAL A 176 -1.58 13.77 -16.57
N VAL A 177 -2.43 13.26 -15.67
CA VAL A 177 -3.24 14.08 -14.75
C VAL A 177 -2.36 14.93 -13.83
N ASN A 178 -2.70 16.23 -13.72
CA ASN A 178 -1.94 17.23 -12.97
C ASN A 178 -2.75 17.91 -11.85
N ASP A 179 -3.98 17.50 -11.62
CA ASP A 179 -4.87 18.06 -10.59
C ASP A 179 -5.20 17.07 -9.46
N GLN A 180 -4.35 16.06 -9.30
CA GLN A 180 -4.36 15.13 -8.17
C GLN A 180 -3.01 15.20 -7.46
N LEU A 181 -3.04 15.58 -6.17
CA LEU A 181 -1.87 15.70 -5.30
C LEU A 181 -1.78 14.52 -4.35
N GLY A 182 -0.61 13.92 -4.25
CA GLY A 182 -0.33 12.78 -3.39
C GLY A 182 1.16 12.59 -3.13
N ARG A 183 1.52 11.42 -2.64
CA ARG A 183 2.92 11.04 -2.39
C ARG A 183 3.20 9.64 -2.96
N PRO A 184 4.12 9.49 -3.92
CA PRO A 184 4.59 8.18 -4.36
C PRO A 184 5.25 7.42 -3.21
N THR A 185 5.07 6.10 -3.17
CA THR A 185 5.63 5.24 -2.13
C THR A 185 6.37 4.06 -2.74
N TRP A 186 7.67 3.96 -2.48
CA TRP A 186 8.44 2.78 -2.87
C TRP A 186 8.15 1.60 -1.93
N THR A 187 7.89 0.41 -2.50
CA THR A 187 7.62 -0.81 -1.73
C THR A 187 8.72 -1.13 -0.72
N ARG A 188 9.98 -0.80 -1.04
CA ARG A 188 11.11 -0.99 -0.12
C ARG A 188 10.97 -0.12 1.13
N THR A 189 10.68 1.17 0.97
CA THR A 189 10.45 2.08 2.09
C THR A 189 9.27 1.60 2.96
N LEU A 190 8.18 1.14 2.32
CA LEU A 190 7.02 0.62 3.03
C LEU A 190 7.33 -0.67 3.80
N ALA A 191 8.05 -1.61 3.19
CA ALA A 191 8.46 -2.86 3.81
C ALA A 191 9.41 -2.63 5.01
N GLU A 192 10.38 -1.72 4.87
CA GLU A 192 11.31 -1.35 5.94
C GLU A 192 10.58 -0.70 7.12
N PHE A 193 9.58 0.17 6.84
CA PHE A 193 8.78 0.78 7.90
C PHE A 193 7.91 -0.24 8.63
N MET A 194 7.31 -1.21 7.93
CA MET A 194 6.54 -2.28 8.57
C MET A 194 7.40 -3.06 9.59
N LEU A 195 8.64 -3.40 9.21
CA LEU A 195 9.57 -4.07 10.13
C LEU A 195 10.05 -3.13 11.24
N HIS A 196 10.31 -1.86 10.94
CA HIS A 196 10.71 -0.86 11.92
C HIS A 196 9.69 -0.71 13.06
N LEU A 197 8.38 -0.68 12.75
CA LEU A 197 7.34 -0.62 13.77
C LEU A 197 7.39 -1.81 14.73
N VAL A 198 7.67 -3.01 14.20
CA VAL A 198 7.80 -4.24 14.99
C VAL A 198 9.09 -4.23 15.81
N ASP A 199 10.22 -3.88 15.19
CA ASP A 199 11.55 -3.90 15.80
C ASP A 199 11.65 -2.89 16.95
N THR A 200 11.11 -1.69 16.78
CA THR A 200 11.12 -0.62 17.79
C THR A 200 10.00 -0.76 18.82
N LYS A 201 9.09 -1.72 18.62
CA LYS A 201 7.89 -1.86 19.46
C LYS A 201 7.12 -0.54 19.56
N ALA A 202 6.93 0.13 18.42
CA ALA A 202 6.18 1.36 18.35
C ALA A 202 4.77 1.19 18.95
N ALA A 203 4.09 2.27 19.34
CA ALA A 203 2.73 2.17 19.84
C ALA A 203 1.79 1.63 18.74
N TYR A 204 0.93 0.66 19.08
CA TYR A 204 -0.06 0.14 18.15
C TYR A 204 -1.04 1.24 17.68
N GLY A 205 -1.59 1.06 16.51
CA GLY A 205 -2.57 1.99 15.93
C GLY A 205 -2.30 2.34 14.48
N ILE A 206 -2.93 3.41 14.00
CA ILE A 206 -2.85 3.87 12.61
C ILE A 206 -1.59 4.72 12.42
N TYR A 207 -0.90 4.49 11.31
CA TYR A 207 0.24 5.25 10.82
C TYR A 207 0.03 5.62 9.36
N HIS A 208 0.58 6.74 8.95
CA HIS A 208 0.71 7.12 7.56
C HIS A 208 2.14 6.89 7.09
N LEU A 209 2.33 6.26 5.92
CA LEU A 209 3.64 6.17 5.30
C LEU A 209 3.56 6.34 3.79
N SER A 210 4.37 7.25 3.31
CA SER A 210 4.73 7.45 1.91
C SER A 210 6.17 7.96 1.87
N ASN A 211 6.79 8.04 0.70
CA ASN A 211 8.03 8.80 0.59
C ASN A 211 7.75 10.30 0.70
N ASP A 212 8.70 11.07 1.22
CA ASP A 212 8.52 12.49 1.50
C ASP A 212 8.47 13.34 0.22
N GLY A 213 7.85 14.52 0.33
CA GLY A 213 7.59 15.42 -0.78
C GLY A 213 6.25 15.13 -1.47
N ILE A 214 5.66 16.18 -2.03
CA ILE A 214 4.35 16.13 -2.71
C ILE A 214 4.59 16.09 -4.21
N ALA A 215 3.75 15.37 -4.93
CA ALA A 215 3.75 15.28 -6.39
C ALA A 215 2.34 15.22 -6.95
N THR A 216 2.17 15.66 -8.20
CA THR A 216 1.08 15.21 -9.05
C THR A 216 1.51 13.96 -9.83
N TRP A 217 0.55 13.24 -10.43
CA TRP A 217 0.90 12.16 -11.36
C TRP A 217 1.75 12.66 -12.53
N PHE A 218 1.51 13.90 -12.97
CA PHE A 218 2.29 14.56 -14.00
C PHE A 218 3.75 14.78 -13.54
N ASP A 219 3.97 15.30 -12.33
CA ASP A 219 5.33 15.48 -11.79
C ASP A 219 6.06 14.14 -11.69
N PHE A 220 5.35 13.10 -11.23
CA PHE A 220 5.92 11.77 -11.09
C PHE A 220 6.28 11.19 -12.47
N ALA A 221 5.40 11.31 -13.47
CA ALA A 221 5.68 10.86 -14.83
C ALA A 221 6.87 11.59 -15.46
N ARG A 222 6.96 12.91 -15.26
CA ARG A 222 8.11 13.72 -15.74
C ARG A 222 9.43 13.26 -15.13
N GLU A 223 9.45 12.95 -13.84
CA GLU A 223 10.67 12.47 -13.18
C GLU A 223 11.05 11.06 -13.66
N ILE A 224 10.06 10.18 -13.88
CA ILE A 224 10.29 8.83 -14.42
C ILE A 224 10.92 8.89 -15.82
N LEU A 225 10.50 9.84 -16.65
CA LEU A 225 10.87 9.93 -18.06
C LEU A 225 11.89 11.04 -18.35
N LYS A 226 12.52 11.65 -17.34
CA LYS A 226 13.41 12.81 -17.46
C LYS A 226 14.59 12.60 -18.42
N ASP A 227 15.07 11.37 -18.55
CA ASP A 227 16.20 11.01 -19.39
C ASP A 227 15.75 10.42 -20.76
N THR A 228 14.52 10.71 -21.18
CA THR A 228 13.94 10.30 -22.47
C THR A 228 13.52 11.51 -23.29
N ASP A 229 13.35 11.35 -24.61
CA ASP A 229 12.85 12.40 -25.53
C ASP A 229 11.31 12.50 -25.55
N VAL A 230 10.60 11.79 -24.65
CA VAL A 230 9.13 11.76 -24.62
C VAL A 230 8.58 13.03 -24.00
N GLU A 231 7.70 13.72 -24.71
CA GLU A 231 6.96 14.88 -24.19
C GLU A 231 5.90 14.40 -23.19
N VAL A 232 5.94 14.87 -21.94
CA VAL A 232 4.87 14.67 -20.98
C VAL A 232 4.07 15.96 -20.84
N ALA A 233 2.79 15.93 -21.21
CA ALA A 233 1.88 17.07 -21.13
C ALA A 233 0.85 16.90 -20.00
N PRO A 234 0.52 17.97 -19.25
CA PRO A 234 -0.50 17.91 -18.21
C PRO A 234 -1.91 17.87 -18.80
N VAL A 235 -2.80 17.13 -18.14
CA VAL A 235 -4.25 17.15 -18.35
C VAL A 235 -4.96 17.21 -17.01
N THR A 236 -6.22 17.61 -17.01
CA THR A 236 -7.07 17.55 -15.80
C THR A 236 -7.74 16.19 -15.65
N SER A 237 -8.19 15.88 -14.44
CA SER A 237 -9.02 14.68 -14.19
C SER A 237 -10.31 14.67 -15.02
N ALA A 238 -10.86 15.82 -15.37
CA ALA A 238 -12.03 15.94 -16.23
C ALA A 238 -11.76 15.51 -17.69
N GLU A 239 -10.53 15.73 -18.17
CA GLU A 239 -10.09 15.30 -19.51
C GLU A 239 -9.65 13.83 -19.55
N PHE A 240 -9.38 13.23 -18.38
CA PHE A 240 -9.02 11.82 -18.23
C PHE A 240 -9.96 11.13 -17.22
N PRO A 241 -11.25 10.95 -17.55
CA PRO A 241 -12.23 10.40 -16.64
C PRO A 241 -11.91 8.96 -16.26
N GLN A 242 -11.95 8.70 -14.96
CA GLN A 242 -11.83 7.36 -14.36
C GLN A 242 -13.16 6.97 -13.72
N LYS A 243 -13.45 5.68 -13.62
CA LYS A 243 -14.71 5.20 -13.10
C LYS A 243 -14.86 5.45 -11.60
N ALA A 244 -13.87 5.07 -10.84
CA ALA A 244 -13.83 5.35 -9.42
C ALA A 244 -13.37 6.80 -9.17
N TYR A 245 -13.99 7.46 -8.21
CA TYR A 245 -13.52 8.77 -7.74
C TYR A 245 -12.06 8.68 -7.27
N ARG A 246 -11.26 9.66 -7.68
CA ARG A 246 -9.88 9.85 -7.22
C ARG A 246 -9.81 11.14 -6.41
N PRO A 247 -9.34 11.11 -5.14
CA PRO A 247 -9.15 12.32 -4.35
C PRO A 247 -8.25 13.32 -5.08
N LYS A 248 -8.63 14.60 -5.10
CA LYS A 248 -7.79 15.67 -5.68
C LYS A 248 -6.57 15.95 -4.80
N HIS A 249 -6.72 15.77 -3.50
CA HIS A 249 -5.65 15.97 -2.53
C HIS A 249 -5.69 14.84 -1.51
N SER A 250 -4.73 13.93 -1.54
CA SER A 250 -4.64 12.81 -0.58
C SER A 250 -3.31 12.77 0.16
N VAL A 251 -2.69 13.94 0.33
CA VAL A 251 -1.41 14.05 1.02
C VAL A 251 -1.58 13.78 2.51
N MET A 252 -0.95 12.72 3.00
CA MET A 252 -0.98 12.30 4.39
C MET A 252 0.24 12.82 5.14
N SER A 253 0.06 13.28 6.39
CA SER A 253 1.19 13.65 7.27
C SER A 253 2.07 12.43 7.56
N LEU A 254 3.36 12.67 7.60
CA LEU A 254 4.38 11.67 7.93
C LEU A 254 4.97 11.87 9.33
N ASP A 255 4.46 12.83 10.09
CA ASP A 255 5.04 13.25 11.37
C ASP A 255 5.06 12.11 12.39
N LYS A 256 3.97 11.34 12.46
CA LYS A 256 3.88 10.19 13.36
C LYS A 256 4.86 9.08 12.99
N ALA A 257 5.05 8.81 11.70
CA ALA A 257 6.04 7.85 11.23
C ALA A 257 7.46 8.33 11.53
N LYS A 258 7.78 9.59 11.25
CA LYS A 258 9.07 10.22 11.58
C LYS A 258 9.35 10.23 13.09
N ALA A 259 8.33 10.43 13.92
CA ALA A 259 8.45 10.40 15.37
C ALA A 259 8.85 9.02 15.94
N THR A 260 8.71 7.94 15.18
CA THR A 260 9.24 6.61 15.55
C THR A 260 10.76 6.49 15.36
N GLY A 261 11.41 7.51 14.81
CA GLY A 261 12.83 7.48 14.42
C GLY A 261 13.09 6.89 13.04
N PHE A 262 12.04 6.62 12.24
CA PHE A 262 12.21 6.12 10.87
C PHE A 262 12.57 7.27 9.92
N GLU A 263 13.67 7.11 9.19
CA GLU A 263 14.11 8.06 8.16
C GLU A 263 13.36 7.79 6.85
N ILE A 264 12.68 8.81 6.34
CA ILE A 264 11.87 8.71 5.12
C ILE A 264 12.59 9.45 3.99
N LEU A 265 13.02 8.73 2.97
CA LEU A 265 13.57 9.31 1.74
C LEU A 265 12.51 10.15 1.02
N SER A 266 12.93 11.19 0.32
CA SER A 266 12.04 11.85 -0.63
C SER A 266 11.61 10.87 -1.74
N TRP A 267 10.45 11.10 -2.35
CA TRP A 267 9.98 10.23 -3.42
C TRP A 267 10.92 10.23 -4.65
N ARG A 268 11.69 11.31 -4.86
CA ARG A 268 12.71 11.37 -5.92
C ARG A 268 13.91 10.49 -5.62
N GLU A 269 14.42 10.52 -4.40
CA GLU A 269 15.51 9.64 -3.96
C GLU A 269 15.08 8.18 -3.99
N ALA A 270 13.85 7.90 -3.55
CA ALA A 270 13.26 6.56 -3.59
C ALA A 270 13.11 6.06 -5.04
N LEU A 271 12.61 6.91 -5.96
CA LEU A 271 12.52 6.58 -7.38
C LEU A 271 13.91 6.31 -7.99
N GLN A 272 14.89 7.15 -7.69
CA GLN A 272 16.27 6.95 -8.19
C GLN A 272 16.88 5.64 -7.66
N SER A 273 16.68 5.34 -6.38
CA SER A 273 17.15 4.09 -5.76
C SER A 273 16.47 2.87 -6.39
N PHE A 274 15.16 2.96 -6.63
CA PHE A 274 14.42 1.95 -7.35
C PHE A 274 14.95 1.75 -8.78
N LEU A 275 15.12 2.82 -9.57
CA LEU A 275 15.63 2.72 -10.94
C LEU A 275 17.03 2.09 -10.98
N ASN A 276 17.91 2.44 -10.07
CA ASN A 276 19.24 1.82 -9.95
C ASN A 276 19.15 0.32 -9.64
N SER A 277 18.17 -0.11 -8.83
CA SER A 277 18.00 -1.50 -8.42
C SER A 277 17.48 -2.43 -9.52
N ILE A 278 16.89 -1.89 -10.60
CA ILE A 278 16.40 -2.70 -11.73
C ILE A 278 17.39 -2.77 -12.90
N VAL A 279 18.47 -1.99 -12.89
CA VAL A 279 19.54 -1.97 -13.90
C VAL A 279 20.72 -2.85 -13.47
N SER A 280 20.84 -3.12 -12.18
CA SER A 280 21.87 -3.99 -11.58
C SER A 280 21.44 -5.46 -11.60
#